data_dc7e00d22ec85e64f3772caa2e9cec80
#
_entry.id   dc7e00d22ec85e64f3772caa2e9cec80
#
_cell.length_a   1.000
_cell.length_b   1.000
_cell.length_c   1.000
_cell.angle_alpha   90.00
_cell.angle_beta   90.00
_cell.angle_gamma   90.00
#
_symmetry.space_group_name_H-M   'P 1'
#
loop_
_entity.id
_entity.type
_entity.pdbx_description
1 polymer ?
#
loop_
_entity_poly.entity_id
_entity_poly.type
_entity_poly.pdbx_seq_one_letter_code
_entity_poly.pdbx_strand_id
1 'polypeptide(L)'
;MNRHFLLFLLLAAPALAQTAAKKKGGIGADAPPGKVYIYKESAGKPRQMEIYFPPNHDPAKSKVPGMILFHGGAWGGGSLGQFRIACAYFASRGLVCATSEYRMLTGAEAKALPAGETKKRVCVTDAKSAIRWFKQHAGELGIDPQRIITGGGSAGGHISALATMNPGLNDPADPKDIDTRVVAYVWFNPAFATDDHKDPEIDILR
;
A
#
# COMPACT_ATOMS: atom_id res chain seq x y z
N MET A 1 -0.53 55.94 -58.88
CA MET A 1 -0.59 54.53 -58.62
C MET A 1 0.44 54.16 -57.49
N ASN A 2 0.00 54.22 -56.21
CA ASN A 2 0.87 53.97 -55.06
C ASN A 2 0.57 52.57 -54.57
N ARG A 3 1.61 51.67 -54.63
CA ARG A 3 1.56 50.35 -54.12
C ARG A 3 2.21 50.40 -52.72
N HIS A 4 1.38 50.29 -51.67
CA HIS A 4 1.87 50.12 -50.32
C HIS A 4 2.26 48.65 -50.10
N PHE A 5 3.55 48.40 -49.85
CA PHE A 5 4.06 47.11 -49.39
C PHE A 5 3.87 47.03 -47.88
N LEU A 6 2.99 46.11 -47.43
CA LEU A 6 2.86 45.77 -46.01
C LEU A 6 3.90 44.71 -45.68
N LEU A 7 4.85 45.08 -44.85
CA LEU A 7 5.88 44.15 -44.32
C LEU A 7 5.31 43.48 -43.09
N PHE A 8 5.00 42.17 -43.17
CA PHE A 8 4.65 41.37 -42.01
C PHE A 8 5.93 40.90 -41.31
N LEU A 9 6.19 41.47 -40.11
CA LEU A 9 7.22 40.97 -39.23
C LEU A 9 6.68 39.76 -38.43
N LEU A 10 7.08 38.54 -38.79
CA LEU A 10 6.84 37.35 -37.98
C LEU A 10 7.82 37.37 -36.81
N LEU A 11 7.34 37.71 -35.60
CA LEU A 11 8.06 37.49 -34.35
C LEU A 11 7.96 36.00 -34.00
N ALA A 12 9.00 35.24 -34.27
CA ALA A 12 9.14 33.89 -33.75
C ALA A 12 9.50 33.96 -32.23
N ALA A 13 8.52 33.66 -31.40
CA ALA A 13 8.76 33.45 -29.98
C ALA A 13 9.56 32.15 -29.79
N PRO A 14 10.66 32.15 -29.04
CA PRO A 14 11.36 30.92 -28.72
C PRO A 14 10.47 30.05 -27.83
N ALA A 15 10.11 28.85 -28.32
CA ALA A 15 9.51 27.82 -27.52
C ALA A 15 10.52 27.38 -26.46
N LEU A 16 10.36 27.86 -25.25
CA LEU A 16 11.02 27.33 -24.07
C LEU A 16 10.52 25.89 -23.88
N ALA A 17 11.26 24.92 -24.42
CA ALA A 17 11.11 23.53 -24.08
C ALA A 17 11.48 23.37 -22.60
N GLN A 18 10.48 23.41 -21.72
CA GLN A 18 10.62 22.97 -20.36
C GLN A 18 10.88 21.46 -20.39
N THR A 19 12.14 21.06 -20.32
CA THR A 19 12.52 19.69 -19.98
C THR A 19 12.10 19.44 -18.53
N ALA A 20 10.88 18.93 -18.35
CA ALA A 20 10.46 18.38 -17.08
C ALA A 20 11.39 17.20 -16.78
N ALA A 21 12.33 17.42 -15.87
CA ALA A 21 13.12 16.34 -15.31
C ALA A 21 12.17 15.30 -14.73
N LYS A 22 12.16 14.10 -15.33
CA LYS A 22 11.34 12.97 -14.90
C LYS A 22 11.81 12.59 -13.49
N LYS A 23 11.15 13.07 -12.45
CA LYS A 23 11.39 12.64 -11.08
C LYS A 23 11.25 11.11 -11.02
N LYS A 24 12.31 10.42 -10.62
CA LYS A 24 12.30 8.98 -10.30
C LYS A 24 11.57 8.75 -8.98
N GLY A 25 10.28 9.06 -8.92
CA GLY A 25 9.39 8.75 -7.82
C GLY A 25 8.24 7.92 -8.35
N GLY A 26 7.91 6.81 -7.71
CA GLY A 26 6.69 6.06 -8.03
C GLY A 26 5.46 6.95 -7.83
N ILE A 27 4.34 6.57 -8.44
CA ILE A 27 3.06 7.26 -8.27
C ILE A 27 2.76 7.38 -6.77
N GLY A 28 2.57 8.61 -6.27
CA GLY A 28 2.27 8.87 -4.86
C GLY A 28 3.46 9.28 -3.98
N ALA A 29 4.70 9.30 -4.51
CA ALA A 29 5.89 9.66 -3.74
C ALA A 29 5.95 11.15 -3.33
N ASP A 30 5.13 12.01 -3.92
CA ASP A 30 5.15 13.46 -3.69
C ASP A 30 4.32 13.91 -2.46
N ALA A 31 3.57 13.02 -1.82
CA ALA A 31 2.90 13.34 -0.55
C ALA A 31 3.87 13.15 0.63
N PRO A 32 3.80 14.01 1.67
CA PRO A 32 4.62 13.85 2.86
C PRO A 32 4.31 12.51 3.54
N PRO A 33 5.30 11.89 4.22
CA PRO A 33 5.09 10.70 5.00
C PRO A 33 4.04 10.92 6.09
N GLY A 34 3.24 9.89 6.36
CA GLY A 34 2.38 9.83 7.54
C GLY A 34 3.18 9.58 8.83
N LYS A 35 2.49 9.46 9.96
CA LYS A 35 3.13 9.04 11.21
C LYS A 35 3.57 7.60 11.12
N VAL A 36 4.86 7.33 11.38
CA VAL A 36 5.46 6.00 11.25
C VAL A 36 5.21 5.17 12.50
N TYR A 37 4.81 3.92 12.30
CA TYR A 37 4.67 2.89 13.34
C TYR A 37 5.38 1.62 12.91
N ILE A 38 6.04 0.95 13.86
CA ILE A 38 6.62 -0.37 13.66
C ILE A 38 5.56 -1.40 14.07
N TYR A 39 5.12 -2.23 13.14
CA TYR A 39 4.11 -3.25 13.42
C TYR A 39 4.72 -4.63 13.68
N LYS A 40 5.96 -4.85 13.27
CA LYS A 40 6.63 -6.15 13.37
C LYS A 40 8.15 -6.00 13.23
N GLU A 41 8.87 -6.89 13.85
CA GLU A 41 10.27 -7.19 13.54
C GLU A 41 10.33 -8.49 12.73
N SER A 42 11.01 -8.49 11.58
CA SER A 42 11.19 -9.71 10.79
C SER A 42 12.51 -9.73 10.03
N ALA A 43 13.21 -10.85 10.08
CA ALA A 43 14.55 -11.01 9.52
C ALA A 43 15.53 -9.91 9.98
N GLY A 44 15.49 -9.54 11.28
CA GLY A 44 16.35 -8.52 11.87
C GLY A 44 16.09 -7.08 11.39
N LYS A 45 14.93 -6.82 10.78
CA LYS A 45 14.54 -5.50 10.29
C LYS A 45 13.13 -5.13 10.76
N PRO A 46 12.91 -3.88 11.21
CA PRO A 46 11.58 -3.40 11.52
C PRO A 46 10.73 -3.35 10.24
N ARG A 47 9.46 -3.73 10.38
CA ARG A 47 8.41 -3.53 9.36
C ARG A 47 7.51 -2.42 9.81
N GLN A 48 7.30 -1.45 8.95
CA GLN A 48 6.63 -0.22 9.30
C GLN A 48 5.39 0.04 8.45
N MET A 49 4.53 0.88 8.99
CA MET A 49 3.45 1.50 8.26
C MET A 49 3.45 3.01 8.51
N GLU A 50 2.99 3.77 7.54
CA GLU A 50 2.72 5.20 7.67
C GLU A 50 1.22 5.38 7.83
N ILE A 51 0.79 6.04 8.90
CA ILE A 51 -0.62 6.26 9.22
C ILE A 51 -0.97 7.75 9.09
N TYR A 52 -2.06 8.01 8.41
CA TYR A 52 -2.65 9.31 8.17
C TYR A 52 -3.95 9.42 8.95
N PHE A 53 -4.09 10.49 9.71
CA PHE A 53 -5.25 10.75 10.55
C PHE A 53 -6.13 11.84 9.95
N PRO A 54 -7.46 11.78 10.19
CA PRO A 54 -8.36 12.88 9.84
C PRO A 54 -7.93 14.20 10.49
N PRO A 55 -8.28 15.35 9.89
CA PRO A 55 -8.12 16.64 10.55
C PRO A 55 -8.81 16.64 11.92
N ASN A 56 -8.14 17.19 12.94
CA ASN A 56 -8.64 17.27 14.31
C ASN A 56 -8.99 15.92 14.95
N HIS A 57 -8.37 14.83 14.50
CA HIS A 57 -8.59 13.51 15.04
C HIS A 57 -8.13 13.41 16.51
N ASP A 58 -9.05 13.05 17.38
CA ASP A 58 -8.78 12.74 18.79
C ASP A 58 -9.03 11.25 19.02
N PRO A 59 -7.98 10.42 19.13
CA PRO A 59 -8.16 8.98 19.32
C PRO A 59 -8.98 8.59 20.55
N ALA A 60 -8.93 9.38 21.60
CA ALA A 60 -9.68 9.10 22.82
C ALA A 60 -11.19 9.23 22.65
N LYS A 61 -11.63 9.99 21.65
CA LYS A 61 -13.05 10.28 21.36
C LYS A 61 -13.53 9.69 20.04
N SER A 62 -12.60 9.23 19.20
CA SER A 62 -12.91 8.79 17.86
C SER A 62 -13.07 7.26 17.78
N LYS A 63 -13.99 6.81 16.93
CA LYS A 63 -14.13 5.42 16.47
C LYS A 63 -14.45 5.44 14.97
N VAL A 64 -13.50 5.95 14.18
CA VAL A 64 -13.68 6.06 12.72
C VAL A 64 -13.31 4.77 12.01
N PRO A 65 -13.74 4.53 10.74
CA PRO A 65 -13.26 3.41 9.97
C PRO A 65 -11.75 3.47 9.79
N GLY A 66 -11.08 2.31 9.82
CA GLY A 66 -9.67 2.16 9.48
C GLY A 66 -9.50 1.62 8.06
N MET A 67 -8.46 2.07 7.37
CA MET A 67 -8.06 1.53 6.06
C MET A 67 -6.58 1.20 6.08
N ILE A 68 -6.21 0.04 5.51
CA ILE A 68 -4.81 -0.35 5.34
C ILE A 68 -4.57 -0.77 3.89
N LEU A 69 -3.59 -0.13 3.23
CA LEU A 69 -3.25 -0.34 1.83
C LEU A 69 -1.85 -0.92 1.68
N PHE A 70 -1.71 -1.91 0.78
CA PHE A 70 -0.44 -2.57 0.47
C PHE A 70 0.04 -2.18 -0.93
N HIS A 71 1.31 -1.80 -1.04
CA HIS A 71 1.90 -1.37 -2.31
C HIS A 71 2.07 -2.53 -3.29
N GLY A 72 2.12 -2.20 -4.59
CA GLY A 72 2.50 -3.12 -5.66
C GLY A 72 4.02 -3.28 -5.77
N GLY A 73 4.46 -4.05 -6.77
CA GLY A 73 5.87 -4.25 -7.07
C GLY A 73 6.27 -5.72 -7.21
N ALA A 74 5.36 -6.55 -7.75
CA ALA A 74 5.60 -7.96 -8.09
C ALA A 74 6.18 -8.79 -6.93
N TRP A 75 5.72 -8.54 -5.69
CA TRP A 75 6.14 -9.22 -4.45
C TRP A 75 7.65 -9.13 -4.16
N GLY A 76 8.37 -8.21 -4.79
CA GLY A 76 9.82 -8.07 -4.65
C GLY A 76 10.33 -6.64 -4.76
N GLY A 77 9.42 -5.66 -4.83
CA GLY A 77 9.75 -4.25 -4.92
C GLY A 77 8.62 -3.36 -4.41
N GLY A 78 8.74 -2.05 -4.61
CA GLY A 78 7.74 -1.06 -4.20
C GLY A 78 8.12 -0.31 -2.93
N SER A 79 7.21 0.53 -2.46
CA SER A 79 7.42 1.31 -1.24
C SER A 79 6.09 1.87 -0.71
N LEU A 80 6.08 2.29 0.56
CA LEU A 80 4.99 3.02 1.21
C LEU A 80 4.52 4.24 0.42
N GLY A 81 5.43 4.90 -0.30
CA GLY A 81 5.15 6.09 -1.09
C GLY A 81 4.03 5.93 -2.12
N GLN A 82 3.79 4.70 -2.60
CA GLN A 82 2.75 4.46 -3.61
C GLN A 82 1.36 4.91 -3.17
N PHE A 83 1.02 4.78 -1.89
CA PHE A 83 -0.30 5.08 -1.38
C PHE A 83 -0.38 6.30 -0.46
N ARG A 84 0.69 7.09 -0.33
CA ARG A 84 0.69 8.31 0.49
C ARG A 84 -0.42 9.28 0.13
N ILE A 85 -0.58 9.59 -1.18
CA ILE A 85 -1.62 10.49 -1.66
C ILE A 85 -3.01 9.90 -1.38
N ALA A 86 -3.22 8.61 -1.65
CA ALA A 86 -4.49 7.95 -1.39
C ALA A 86 -4.82 7.95 0.11
N CYS A 87 -3.84 7.62 0.98
CA CYS A 87 -4.05 7.65 2.42
C CYS A 87 -4.36 9.06 2.94
N ALA A 88 -3.66 10.09 2.47
CA ALA A 88 -3.96 11.48 2.81
C ALA A 88 -5.38 11.88 2.34
N TYR A 89 -5.79 11.46 1.14
CA TYR A 89 -7.14 11.68 0.64
C TYR A 89 -8.20 11.00 1.52
N PHE A 90 -8.06 9.71 1.84
CA PHE A 90 -9.02 9.01 2.67
C PHE A 90 -9.04 9.56 4.10
N ALA A 91 -7.90 9.99 4.63
CA ALA A 91 -7.83 10.66 5.92
C ALA A 91 -8.62 11.98 5.91
N SER A 92 -8.53 12.78 4.85
CA SER A 92 -9.34 13.99 4.70
C SER A 92 -10.85 13.72 4.62
N ARG A 93 -11.24 12.47 4.37
CA ARG A 93 -12.64 11.99 4.33
C ARG A 93 -13.08 11.30 5.62
N GLY A 94 -12.28 11.36 6.67
CA GLY A 94 -12.65 10.89 8.00
C GLY A 94 -12.24 9.45 8.33
N LEU A 95 -11.36 8.83 7.52
CA LEU A 95 -10.79 7.52 7.83
C LEU A 95 -9.39 7.68 8.45
N VAL A 96 -9.00 6.78 9.34
CA VAL A 96 -7.57 6.58 9.63
C VAL A 96 -7.03 5.64 8.57
N CYS A 97 -6.09 6.11 7.74
CA CYS A 97 -5.59 5.34 6.60
C CYS A 97 -4.09 5.06 6.74
N ALA A 98 -3.71 3.80 6.58
CA ALA A 98 -2.34 3.33 6.61
C ALA A 98 -1.87 2.84 5.24
N THR A 99 -0.61 3.11 4.89
CA THR A 99 0.14 2.37 3.88
C THR A 99 1.19 1.52 4.58
N SER A 100 1.24 0.22 4.27
CA SER A 100 2.04 -0.76 5.01
C SER A 100 3.11 -1.41 4.16
N GLU A 101 4.29 -1.60 4.75
CA GLU A 101 5.32 -2.49 4.23
C GLU A 101 4.92 -3.96 4.38
N TYR A 102 5.62 -4.80 3.67
CA TYR A 102 5.75 -6.24 3.84
C TYR A 102 7.15 -6.66 3.37
N ARG A 103 7.64 -7.85 3.71
CA ARG A 103 8.96 -8.31 3.28
C ARG A 103 9.04 -8.39 1.76
N MET A 104 10.01 -7.70 1.21
CA MET A 104 10.40 -7.78 -0.20
C MET A 104 11.72 -8.50 -0.28
N LEU A 105 11.66 -9.82 -0.55
CA LEU A 105 12.84 -10.66 -0.58
C LEU A 105 13.61 -10.46 -1.88
N THR A 106 14.93 -10.30 -1.77
CA THR A 106 15.85 -10.38 -2.92
C THR A 106 15.83 -11.79 -3.51
N GLY A 107 16.41 -11.95 -4.72
CA GLY A 107 16.51 -13.26 -5.34
C GLY A 107 17.29 -14.27 -4.48
N ALA A 108 18.32 -13.84 -3.75
CA ALA A 108 19.09 -14.68 -2.85
C ALA A 108 18.29 -15.08 -1.61
N GLU A 109 17.61 -14.10 -0.96
CA GLU A 109 16.74 -14.37 0.20
C GLU A 109 15.57 -15.28 -0.16
N ALA A 110 14.97 -15.12 -1.34
CA ALA A 110 13.89 -15.99 -1.81
C ALA A 110 14.36 -17.44 -2.05
N LYS A 111 15.60 -17.64 -2.53
CA LYS A 111 16.19 -18.98 -2.69
C LYS A 111 16.56 -19.65 -1.36
N ALA A 112 16.79 -18.87 -0.33
CA ALA A 112 17.14 -19.36 1.01
C ALA A 112 15.89 -19.67 1.88
N LEU A 113 14.68 -19.48 1.36
CA LEU A 113 13.46 -19.81 2.08
C LEU A 113 13.37 -21.31 2.36
N PRO A 114 12.77 -21.72 3.50
CA PRO A 114 12.46 -23.11 3.79
C PRO A 114 11.61 -23.77 2.70
N ALA A 115 11.68 -25.09 2.58
CA ALA A 115 10.82 -25.84 1.67
C ALA A 115 9.34 -25.56 1.95
N GLY A 116 8.57 -25.30 0.90
CA GLY A 116 7.16 -24.93 0.99
C GLY A 116 6.89 -23.44 1.17
N GLU A 117 7.91 -22.63 1.49
CA GLU A 117 7.78 -21.18 1.58
C GLU A 117 8.11 -20.52 0.23
N THR A 118 7.36 -19.47 -0.09
CA THR A 118 7.59 -18.62 -1.25
C THR A 118 7.58 -17.14 -0.85
N LYS A 119 8.16 -16.28 -1.70
CA LYS A 119 8.10 -14.83 -1.45
C LYS A 119 6.66 -14.32 -1.34
N LYS A 120 5.70 -14.91 -2.07
CA LYS A 120 4.28 -14.52 -2.00
C LYS A 120 3.67 -14.90 -0.66
N ARG A 121 3.92 -16.12 -0.15
CA ARG A 121 3.49 -16.56 1.18
C ARG A 121 3.99 -15.63 2.27
N VAL A 122 5.29 -15.31 2.23
CA VAL A 122 5.93 -14.38 3.17
C VAL A 122 5.28 -13.00 3.15
N CYS A 123 4.97 -12.45 1.96
CA CYS A 123 4.28 -11.16 1.84
C CYS A 123 2.88 -11.20 2.47
N VAL A 124 2.12 -12.28 2.24
CA VAL A 124 0.76 -12.46 2.82
C VAL A 124 0.83 -12.58 4.34
N THR A 125 1.77 -13.35 4.86
CA THR A 125 1.99 -13.51 6.31
C THR A 125 2.25 -12.15 6.97
N ASP A 126 3.12 -11.33 6.39
CA ASP A 126 3.39 -9.99 6.93
C ASP A 126 2.18 -9.05 6.85
N ALA A 127 1.40 -9.13 5.76
CA ALA A 127 0.18 -8.34 5.64
C ALA A 127 -0.87 -8.73 6.68
N LYS A 128 -0.98 -10.02 7.03
CA LYS A 128 -1.83 -10.48 8.13
C LYS A 128 -1.37 -9.90 9.47
N SER A 129 -0.07 -9.93 9.74
CA SER A 129 0.50 -9.31 10.95
C SER A 129 0.19 -7.80 10.99
N ALA A 130 0.31 -7.09 9.87
CA ALA A 130 -0.01 -5.66 9.79
C ALA A 130 -1.49 -5.36 10.08
N ILE A 131 -2.42 -6.16 9.53
CA ILE A 131 -3.86 -6.02 9.78
C ILE A 131 -4.18 -6.29 11.26
N ARG A 132 -3.58 -7.34 11.86
CA ARG A 132 -3.77 -7.67 13.27
C ARG A 132 -3.25 -6.56 14.18
N TRP A 133 -2.05 -6.08 13.91
CA TRP A 133 -1.48 -4.95 14.64
C TRP A 133 -2.38 -3.71 14.57
N PHE A 134 -2.89 -3.38 13.39
CA PHE A 134 -3.78 -2.24 13.18
C PHE A 134 -5.09 -2.37 13.97
N LYS A 135 -5.67 -3.57 14.04
CA LYS A 135 -6.84 -3.87 14.89
C LYS A 135 -6.51 -3.86 16.38
N GLN A 136 -5.38 -4.42 16.77
CA GLN A 136 -4.94 -4.48 18.17
C GLN A 136 -4.76 -3.07 18.77
N HIS A 137 -4.25 -2.13 17.97
CA HIS A 137 -4.03 -0.75 18.37
C HIS A 137 -5.21 0.17 18.07
N ALA A 138 -6.39 -0.40 17.85
CA ALA A 138 -7.59 0.35 17.44
C ALA A 138 -7.93 1.50 18.43
N GLY A 139 -7.80 1.28 19.72
CA GLY A 139 -8.04 2.30 20.74
C GLY A 139 -7.05 3.46 20.67
N GLU A 140 -5.76 3.15 20.49
CA GLU A 140 -4.70 4.15 20.35
C GLU A 140 -4.80 4.96 19.04
N LEU A 141 -5.33 4.33 18.00
CA LEU A 141 -5.52 4.93 16.69
C LEU A 141 -6.88 5.63 16.54
N GLY A 142 -7.82 5.44 17.47
CA GLY A 142 -9.17 5.99 17.39
C GLY A 142 -10.00 5.38 16.25
N ILE A 143 -9.76 4.11 15.92
CA ILE A 143 -10.49 3.36 14.87
C ILE A 143 -11.45 2.33 15.47
N ASP A 144 -12.43 1.96 14.70
CA ASP A 144 -13.31 0.83 15.00
C ASP A 144 -12.71 -0.45 14.38
N PRO A 145 -12.25 -1.43 15.18
CA PRO A 145 -11.65 -2.65 14.66
C PRO A 145 -12.64 -3.53 13.87
N GLN A 146 -13.95 -3.28 13.98
CA GLN A 146 -14.98 -3.96 13.19
C GLN A 146 -15.25 -3.27 11.85
N ARG A 147 -14.68 -2.08 11.61
CA ARG A 147 -14.85 -1.32 10.35
C ARG A 147 -13.52 -1.10 9.67
N ILE A 148 -12.79 -2.18 9.42
CA ILE A 148 -11.52 -2.14 8.71
C ILE A 148 -11.75 -2.40 7.21
N ILE A 149 -11.11 -1.59 6.39
CA ILE A 149 -11.05 -1.69 4.93
C ILE A 149 -9.62 -2.05 4.56
N THR A 150 -9.44 -2.91 3.58
CA THR A 150 -8.09 -3.19 3.06
C THR A 150 -8.06 -3.11 1.54
N GLY A 151 -6.86 -3.08 1.00
CA GLY A 151 -6.67 -3.06 -0.45
C GLY A 151 -5.22 -2.88 -0.84
N GLY A 152 -5.04 -2.50 -2.08
CA GLY A 152 -3.70 -2.26 -2.61
C GLY A 152 -3.66 -2.32 -4.12
N GLY A 153 -2.48 -2.07 -4.68
CA GLY A 153 -2.24 -2.07 -6.13
C GLY A 153 -1.48 -3.30 -6.60
N SER A 154 -1.87 -3.86 -7.75
CA SER A 154 -1.15 -5.00 -8.37
C SER A 154 -0.91 -6.13 -7.37
N ALA A 155 0.34 -6.47 -7.06
CA ALA A 155 0.70 -7.46 -6.04
C ALA A 155 0.13 -7.14 -4.64
N GLY A 156 0.01 -5.87 -4.26
CA GLY A 156 -0.59 -5.45 -2.99
C GLY A 156 -2.09 -5.75 -2.93
N GLY A 157 -2.80 -5.69 -4.05
CA GLY A 157 -4.19 -6.13 -4.16
C GLY A 157 -4.32 -7.64 -3.91
N HIS A 158 -3.48 -8.45 -4.53
CA HIS A 158 -3.40 -9.90 -4.29
C HIS A 158 -3.09 -10.20 -2.81
N ILE A 159 -2.07 -9.57 -2.24
CA ILE A 159 -1.66 -9.75 -0.84
C ILE A 159 -2.81 -9.41 0.12
N SER A 160 -3.51 -8.27 -0.11
CA SER A 160 -4.61 -7.82 0.74
C SER A 160 -5.81 -8.78 0.70
N ALA A 161 -6.11 -9.35 -0.47
CA ALA A 161 -7.18 -10.35 -0.60
C ALA A 161 -6.84 -11.62 0.17
N LEU A 162 -5.65 -12.20 -0.06
CA LEU A 162 -5.24 -13.42 0.64
C LEU A 162 -5.06 -13.21 2.15
N ALA A 163 -4.57 -12.06 2.58
CA ALA A 163 -4.43 -11.76 4.01
C ALA A 163 -5.76 -11.80 4.77
N THR A 164 -6.88 -11.62 4.08
CA THR A 164 -8.21 -11.57 4.69
C THR A 164 -9.09 -12.78 4.38
N MET A 165 -8.87 -13.44 3.23
CA MET A 165 -9.70 -14.56 2.77
C MET A 165 -9.07 -15.92 3.08
N ASN A 166 -7.76 -16.02 3.16
CA ASN A 166 -7.07 -17.27 3.46
C ASN A 166 -6.96 -17.49 4.97
N PRO A 167 -7.42 -18.63 5.53
CA PRO A 167 -7.32 -18.93 6.97
C PRO A 167 -5.90 -19.31 7.41
N GLY A 168 -5.06 -19.80 6.50
CA GLY A 168 -3.67 -20.15 6.70
C GLY A 168 -2.71 -18.98 6.67
N LEU A 169 -1.44 -19.23 6.42
CA LEU A 169 -0.36 -18.23 6.26
C LEU A 169 -0.24 -17.25 7.43
N ASN A 170 -0.42 -17.74 8.65
CA ASN A 170 -0.33 -16.93 9.86
C ASN A 170 1.08 -16.95 10.43
N ASP A 171 1.58 -15.82 10.90
CA ASP A 171 2.79 -15.78 11.71
C ASP A 171 2.50 -16.41 13.08
N PRO A 172 3.31 -17.37 13.54
CA PRO A 172 3.13 -17.97 14.87
C PRO A 172 3.19 -16.98 16.03
N ALA A 173 3.88 -15.84 15.84
CA ALA A 173 4.03 -14.78 16.83
C ALA A 173 2.83 -13.83 16.89
N ASP A 174 1.96 -13.86 15.88
CA ASP A 174 0.77 -13.00 15.86
C ASP A 174 -0.27 -13.40 16.93
N PRO A 175 -1.03 -12.43 17.48
CA PRO A 175 -2.15 -12.72 18.37
C PRO A 175 -3.21 -13.56 17.65
N LYS A 176 -3.56 -14.70 18.27
CA LYS A 176 -4.48 -15.70 17.66
C LYS A 176 -5.96 -15.32 17.80
N ASP A 177 -6.28 -14.47 18.73
CA ASP A 177 -7.62 -13.96 19.03
C ASP A 177 -8.04 -12.78 18.15
N ILE A 178 -7.11 -12.20 17.39
CA ILE A 178 -7.40 -11.11 16.44
C ILE A 178 -7.47 -11.68 15.02
N ASP A 179 -8.65 -11.62 14.42
CA ASP A 179 -8.85 -12.03 13.03
C ASP A 179 -8.37 -10.96 12.03
N THR A 180 -8.25 -11.36 10.76
CA THR A 180 -7.90 -10.46 9.66
C THR A 180 -9.09 -10.07 8.78
N ARG A 181 -10.34 -10.36 9.19
CA ARG A 181 -11.55 -10.02 8.43
C ARG A 181 -11.72 -8.52 8.28
N VAL A 182 -12.26 -8.09 7.16
CA VAL A 182 -12.51 -6.69 6.81
C VAL A 182 -13.94 -6.53 6.29
N VAL A 183 -14.44 -5.30 6.26
CA VAL A 183 -15.80 -5.01 5.80
C VAL A 183 -15.86 -4.60 4.32
N ALA A 184 -14.74 -4.16 3.75
CA ALA A 184 -14.70 -3.74 2.35
C ALA A 184 -13.26 -3.80 1.78
N TYR A 185 -13.17 -3.74 0.45
CA TYR A 185 -11.92 -3.73 -0.29
C TYR A 185 -11.84 -2.54 -1.23
N VAL A 186 -10.63 -1.99 -1.39
CA VAL A 186 -10.33 -0.98 -2.41
C VAL A 186 -9.09 -1.44 -3.18
N TRP A 187 -9.29 -1.97 -4.38
CA TRP A 187 -8.23 -2.52 -5.21
C TRP A 187 -7.93 -1.63 -6.42
N PHE A 188 -6.66 -1.42 -6.67
CA PHE A 188 -6.12 -0.66 -7.80
C PHE A 188 -5.38 -1.64 -8.73
N ASN A 189 -6.06 -2.11 -9.77
CA ASN A 189 -5.53 -3.09 -10.74
C ASN A 189 -4.88 -4.30 -10.04
N PRO A 190 -5.62 -5.09 -9.24
CA PRO A 190 -5.07 -6.21 -8.48
C PRO A 190 -4.56 -7.32 -9.40
N ALA A 191 -3.45 -7.96 -9.02
CA ALA A 191 -2.90 -9.09 -9.75
C ALA A 191 -3.54 -10.42 -9.27
N PHE A 192 -4.82 -10.64 -9.59
CA PHE A 192 -5.53 -11.86 -9.18
C PHE A 192 -5.26 -13.05 -10.10
N ALA A 193 -5.09 -12.81 -11.39
CA ALA A 193 -4.67 -13.86 -12.33
C ALA A 193 -3.16 -14.04 -12.23
N THR A 194 -2.72 -15.03 -11.46
CA THR A 194 -1.32 -15.38 -11.26
C THR A 194 -1.11 -16.87 -11.63
N ASP A 195 0.11 -17.25 -11.97
CA ASP A 195 0.47 -18.64 -12.30
C ASP A 195 0.70 -19.48 -11.03
N ASP A 196 -0.14 -19.29 -10.00
CA ASP A 196 0.00 -19.90 -8.68
C ASP A 196 -0.80 -21.22 -8.52
N HIS A 197 -1.30 -21.78 -9.60
CA HIS A 197 -2.11 -23.02 -9.58
C HIS A 197 -1.45 -24.22 -8.89
N LYS A 198 -0.13 -24.17 -8.71
CA LYS A 198 0.64 -25.17 -7.95
C LYS A 198 0.64 -24.94 -6.44
N ASP A 199 0.25 -23.76 -5.98
CA ASP A 199 0.15 -23.38 -4.59
C ASP A 199 -1.26 -22.85 -4.28
N PRO A 200 -2.18 -23.75 -3.88
CA PRO A 200 -3.60 -23.41 -3.67
C PRO A 200 -3.80 -22.40 -2.54
N GLU A 201 -2.82 -22.19 -1.65
CA GLU A 201 -2.93 -21.20 -0.56
C GLU A 201 -2.68 -19.77 -1.03
N ILE A 202 -2.11 -19.58 -2.24
CA ILE A 202 -1.89 -18.25 -2.82
C ILE A 202 -2.58 -18.07 -4.17
N ASP A 203 -3.35 -19.03 -4.62
CA ASP A 203 -4.20 -18.93 -5.81
C ASP A 203 -5.59 -18.40 -5.42
N ILE A 204 -5.88 -17.14 -5.78
CA ILE A 204 -7.18 -16.50 -5.48
C ILE A 204 -8.32 -17.05 -6.36
N LEU A 205 -7.99 -17.65 -7.49
CA LEU A 205 -8.98 -18.11 -8.46
C LEU A 205 -9.50 -19.55 -8.19
N ARG A 206 -9.13 -20.13 -7.07
CA ARG A 206 -9.61 -21.47 -6.65
C ARG A 206 -10.71 -21.42 -5.63
#